data_39f77a1042acb499e5ab69ce46405492
#
_entry.id   39f77a1042acb499e5ab69ce46405492
#
_cell.length_a   1.000
_cell.length_b   1.000
_cell.length_c   1.000
_cell.angle_alpha   90.00
_cell.angle_beta   90.00
_cell.angle_gamma   90.00
#
_symmetry.space_group_name_H-M   'P 1'
#
loop_
_entity.id
_entity.type
_entity.pdbx_description
1 polymer ?
#
loop_
_entity_poly.entity_id
_entity_poly.type
_entity_poly.pdbx_seq_one_letter_code
_entity_poly.pdbx_strand_id
1 'polypeptide(L)'
;MGWMEAGVIVPWQMYQQYGDVRILEQHYASMVAYMDYLERRAVRYVQPFGGFGDWLAIEPTNSMLTNTAYSAYDALIMEQVAKRLGKDADQRRFRTFYENVKRSFNDLFVNEEGRTFAPTVESIFGKDSQVGMWPGTAATEAKIVGTQTSYVVPLQFDLFNEKNKPLAIRHLVENIKKHNYTLTTGFIGTPYLNLVLSDNGYDDVAYKLFEQTAYPSWLYPVLQGATTIWERWNSYTLVNGFGPVDMNSFNHYSYGAIEEWMIAYTLGIQRDEEQPAYKHIILQPRIGGTFSFIRGHYDSAYGRIESGWQIQKKGYIYEATIPANTTAILYLPAKSEKSVRMEKGQEGITLVGVKDGKAVYRLGSGSYRICVD
;
A
#
# COMPACT_ATOMS: atom_id res chain seq x y z
N MET A 1 -4.47 -7.52 -15.49
CA MET A 1 -4.88 -6.42 -14.60
C MET A 1 -3.72 -6.14 -13.64
N GLY A 2 -3.84 -5.11 -12.82
CA GLY A 2 -2.70 -4.54 -12.08
C GLY A 2 -1.87 -3.55 -12.91
N TRP A 3 -2.24 -3.31 -14.16
CA TRP A 3 -1.52 -2.49 -15.14
C TRP A 3 -2.45 -1.54 -15.91
N MET A 4 -3.60 -2.02 -16.36
CA MET A 4 -4.58 -1.23 -17.12
C MET A 4 -5.37 -0.28 -16.20
N GLU A 5 -5.42 -0.57 -14.93
CA GLU A 5 -6.03 0.22 -13.86
C GLU A 5 -5.39 1.58 -13.68
N ALA A 6 -4.23 1.82 -14.29
CA ALA A 6 -3.59 3.12 -14.35
C ALA A 6 -4.56 4.21 -14.85
N GLY A 7 -5.50 3.88 -15.76
CA GLY A 7 -6.53 4.79 -16.23
C GLY A 7 -7.52 5.27 -15.16
N VAL A 8 -7.63 4.55 -14.05
CA VAL A 8 -8.46 4.90 -12.88
C VAL A 8 -7.57 5.38 -11.72
N ILE A 9 -6.51 4.64 -11.42
CA ILE A 9 -5.64 4.89 -10.26
C ILE A 9 -4.87 6.21 -10.41
N VAL A 10 -4.28 6.49 -11.58
CA VAL A 10 -3.44 7.68 -11.76
C VAL A 10 -4.23 8.99 -11.63
N PRO A 11 -5.39 9.20 -12.27
CA PRO A 11 -6.20 10.40 -12.05
C PRO A 11 -6.57 10.60 -10.57
N TRP A 12 -6.92 9.53 -9.86
CA TRP A 12 -7.22 9.58 -8.43
C TRP A 12 -6.01 9.99 -7.60
N GLN A 13 -4.85 9.37 -7.83
CA GLN A 13 -3.61 9.70 -7.11
C GLN A 13 -3.17 11.15 -7.37
N MET A 14 -3.29 11.61 -8.61
CA MET A 14 -3.00 13.01 -8.98
C MET A 14 -3.95 13.98 -8.25
N TYR A 15 -5.24 13.67 -8.18
CA TYR A 15 -6.18 14.46 -7.40
C TYR A 15 -5.82 14.47 -5.91
N GLN A 16 -5.52 13.32 -5.32
CA GLN A 16 -5.12 13.22 -3.92
C GLN A 16 -3.83 14.00 -3.63
N GLN A 17 -2.91 14.02 -4.58
CA GLN A 17 -1.61 14.67 -4.42
C GLN A 17 -1.67 16.18 -4.57
N TYR A 18 -2.48 16.69 -5.51
CA TYR A 18 -2.50 18.09 -5.90
C TYR A 18 -3.82 18.82 -5.63
N GLY A 19 -4.91 18.11 -5.31
CA GLY A 19 -6.22 18.69 -5.00
C GLY A 19 -6.98 19.22 -6.22
N ASP A 20 -6.46 19.02 -7.43
CA ASP A 20 -7.09 19.52 -8.64
C ASP A 20 -8.17 18.56 -9.14
N VAL A 21 -9.44 18.91 -8.87
CA VAL A 21 -10.59 18.09 -9.25
C VAL A 21 -10.80 17.99 -10.77
N ARG A 22 -10.25 18.92 -11.55
CA ARG A 22 -10.40 18.94 -13.02
C ARG A 22 -9.87 17.67 -13.68
N ILE A 23 -8.85 17.05 -13.12
CA ILE A 23 -8.35 15.78 -13.65
C ILE A 23 -9.39 14.67 -13.55
N LEU A 24 -10.17 14.63 -12.47
CA LEU A 24 -11.25 13.67 -12.31
C LEU A 24 -12.40 13.96 -13.32
N GLU A 25 -12.77 15.23 -13.49
CA GLU A 25 -13.81 15.65 -14.44
C GLU A 25 -13.43 15.26 -15.87
N GLN A 26 -12.19 15.54 -16.28
CA GLN A 26 -11.69 15.28 -17.63
C GLN A 26 -11.62 13.79 -17.96
N HIS A 27 -11.26 12.94 -16.99
CA HIS A 27 -11.09 11.51 -17.20
C HIS A 27 -12.30 10.67 -16.81
N TYR A 28 -13.35 11.27 -16.23
CA TYR A 28 -14.51 10.55 -15.68
C TYR A 28 -15.14 9.58 -16.67
N ALA A 29 -15.41 10.04 -17.90
CA ALA A 29 -16.07 9.21 -18.91
C ALA A 29 -15.25 7.98 -19.29
N SER A 30 -13.91 8.11 -19.44
CA SER A 30 -13.03 6.97 -19.73
C SER A 30 -12.91 6.01 -18.57
N MET A 31 -12.88 6.53 -17.33
CA MET A 31 -12.85 5.72 -16.10
C MET A 31 -14.15 4.89 -15.98
N VAL A 32 -15.33 5.51 -16.22
CA VAL A 32 -16.62 4.79 -16.24
C VAL A 32 -16.64 3.72 -17.32
N ALA A 33 -16.19 4.03 -18.54
CA ALA A 33 -16.13 3.06 -19.63
C ALA A 33 -15.22 1.84 -19.29
N TYR A 34 -14.15 2.08 -18.56
CA TYR A 34 -13.30 1.00 -18.06
C TYR A 34 -14.02 0.15 -17.00
N MET A 35 -14.76 0.76 -16.08
CA MET A 35 -15.60 0.01 -15.13
C MET A 35 -16.67 -0.81 -15.83
N ASP A 36 -17.33 -0.25 -16.85
CA ASP A 36 -18.30 -1.00 -17.68
C ASP A 36 -17.67 -2.22 -18.33
N TYR A 37 -16.42 -2.10 -18.78
CA TYR A 37 -15.65 -3.23 -19.32
C TYR A 37 -15.40 -4.30 -18.25
N LEU A 38 -14.97 -3.90 -17.05
CA LEU A 38 -14.70 -4.82 -15.93
C LEU A 38 -15.97 -5.56 -15.48
N GLU A 39 -17.09 -4.84 -15.34
CA GLU A 39 -18.37 -5.44 -14.97
C GLU A 39 -18.86 -6.46 -15.99
N ARG A 40 -18.76 -6.14 -17.30
CA ARG A 40 -19.20 -7.06 -18.38
C ARG A 40 -18.39 -8.34 -18.47
N ARG A 41 -17.09 -8.31 -18.17
CA ARG A 41 -16.25 -9.51 -18.26
C ARG A 41 -16.21 -10.35 -16.99
N ALA A 42 -16.66 -9.79 -15.86
CA ALA A 42 -16.69 -10.51 -14.59
C ALA A 42 -17.75 -11.64 -14.63
N VAL A 43 -17.38 -12.81 -14.18
CA VAL A 43 -18.29 -13.92 -13.93
C VAL A 43 -18.36 -14.16 -12.44
N ARG A 44 -19.55 -14.08 -11.83
CA ARG A 44 -19.72 -14.14 -10.38
C ARG A 44 -18.85 -13.11 -9.65
N TYR A 45 -18.66 -11.92 -10.25
CA TYR A 45 -17.77 -10.86 -9.80
C TYR A 45 -16.27 -11.20 -9.75
N VAL A 46 -15.87 -12.29 -10.39
CA VAL A 46 -14.47 -12.71 -10.54
C VAL A 46 -13.96 -12.29 -11.91
N GLN A 47 -12.78 -11.67 -11.94
CA GLN A 47 -12.10 -11.30 -13.18
C GLN A 47 -11.33 -12.51 -13.74
N PRO A 48 -11.39 -12.76 -15.05
CA PRO A 48 -10.68 -13.88 -15.67
C PRO A 48 -9.16 -13.68 -15.63
N PHE A 49 -8.44 -14.75 -15.97
CA PHE A 49 -7.00 -14.69 -16.20
C PHE A 49 -6.61 -13.65 -17.26
N GLY A 50 -5.38 -13.20 -17.20
CA GLY A 50 -4.77 -12.32 -18.18
C GLY A 50 -3.95 -11.21 -17.55
N GLY A 51 -3.19 -10.50 -18.39
CA GLY A 51 -2.23 -9.48 -17.96
C GLY A 51 -0.92 -10.10 -17.45
N PHE A 52 -0.06 -9.26 -16.91
CA PHE A 52 1.30 -9.64 -16.50
C PHE A 52 1.37 -10.20 -15.06
N GLY A 53 0.25 -10.18 -14.31
CA GLY A 53 0.23 -10.62 -12.92
C GLY A 53 1.16 -9.80 -12.03
N ASP A 54 1.70 -10.40 -10.99
CA ASP A 54 2.74 -9.81 -10.14
C ASP A 54 4.10 -9.96 -10.84
N TRP A 55 4.37 -9.06 -11.78
CA TRP A 55 5.52 -9.13 -12.69
C TRP A 55 6.83 -9.18 -11.91
N LEU A 56 7.71 -10.10 -12.30
CA LEU A 56 9.01 -10.36 -11.69
C LEU A 56 8.97 -10.76 -10.20
N ALA A 57 7.82 -11.23 -9.71
CA ALA A 57 7.74 -11.85 -8.40
C ALA A 57 8.64 -13.09 -8.31
N ILE A 58 9.25 -13.31 -7.15
CA ILE A 58 9.99 -14.56 -6.86
C ILE A 58 9.00 -15.73 -6.74
N GLU A 59 7.85 -15.49 -6.08
CA GLU A 59 6.75 -16.44 -6.00
C GLU A 59 5.56 -15.92 -6.82
N PRO A 60 5.24 -16.53 -7.96
CA PRO A 60 4.14 -16.09 -8.79
C PRO A 60 2.79 -16.28 -8.09
N THR A 61 1.95 -15.27 -8.16
CA THR A 61 0.60 -15.26 -7.60
C THR A 61 -0.44 -15.50 -8.69
N ASN A 62 -1.51 -16.21 -8.35
CA ASN A 62 -2.63 -16.47 -9.28
C ASN A 62 -3.23 -15.14 -9.78
N SER A 63 -3.21 -14.92 -11.10
CA SER A 63 -3.65 -13.67 -11.72
C SER A 63 -5.17 -13.44 -11.63
N MET A 64 -5.99 -14.48 -11.52
CA MET A 64 -7.42 -14.32 -11.28
C MET A 64 -7.70 -13.69 -9.93
N LEU A 65 -6.93 -14.07 -8.89
CA LEU A 65 -7.00 -13.46 -7.56
C LEU A 65 -6.63 -11.97 -7.61
N THR A 66 -5.47 -11.66 -8.18
CA THR A 66 -5.00 -10.26 -8.25
C THR A 66 -5.87 -9.40 -9.15
N ASN A 67 -6.33 -9.92 -10.28
CA ASN A 67 -7.24 -9.21 -11.18
C ASN A 67 -8.58 -8.87 -10.49
N THR A 68 -9.13 -9.83 -9.75
CA THR A 68 -10.36 -9.61 -8.99
C THR A 68 -10.15 -8.56 -7.90
N ALA A 69 -9.01 -8.60 -7.21
CA ALA A 69 -8.68 -7.62 -6.19
C ALA A 69 -8.55 -6.20 -6.77
N TYR A 70 -7.88 -6.05 -7.93
CA TYR A 70 -7.76 -4.74 -8.58
C TYR A 70 -9.10 -4.20 -9.09
N SER A 71 -10.01 -5.06 -9.59
CA SER A 71 -11.35 -4.60 -10.00
C SER A 71 -12.16 -4.03 -8.83
N ALA A 72 -11.96 -4.55 -7.64
CA ALA A 72 -12.55 -4.00 -6.42
C ALA A 72 -11.91 -2.65 -6.04
N TYR A 73 -10.60 -2.52 -6.16
CA TYR A 73 -9.90 -1.26 -5.88
C TYR A 73 -10.34 -0.15 -6.83
N ASP A 74 -10.46 -0.44 -8.13
CA ASP A 74 -11.02 0.50 -9.09
C ASP A 74 -12.44 0.95 -8.70
N ALA A 75 -13.26 0.02 -8.24
CA ALA A 75 -14.61 0.34 -7.79
C ALA A 75 -14.63 1.24 -6.55
N LEU A 76 -13.72 1.02 -5.58
CA LEU A 76 -13.56 1.92 -4.42
C LEU A 76 -13.12 3.32 -4.85
N ILE A 77 -12.14 3.41 -5.75
CA ILE A 77 -11.70 4.70 -6.30
C ILE A 77 -12.87 5.40 -7.00
N MET A 78 -13.58 4.69 -7.87
CA MET A 78 -14.70 5.26 -8.63
C MET A 78 -15.87 5.67 -7.74
N GLU A 79 -16.12 4.97 -6.64
CA GLU A 79 -17.07 5.42 -5.61
C GLU A 79 -16.67 6.80 -5.06
N GLN A 80 -15.39 6.98 -4.69
CA GLN A 80 -14.89 8.25 -4.17
C GLN A 80 -14.89 9.35 -5.24
N VAL A 81 -14.48 9.04 -6.46
CA VAL A 81 -14.51 9.97 -7.60
C VAL A 81 -15.95 10.43 -7.87
N ALA A 82 -16.90 9.49 -7.91
CA ALA A 82 -18.31 9.82 -8.11
C ALA A 82 -18.87 10.70 -6.98
N LYS A 83 -18.51 10.41 -5.72
CA LYS A 83 -18.84 11.24 -4.56
C LYS A 83 -18.33 12.67 -4.72
N ARG A 84 -17.05 12.83 -5.11
CA ARG A 84 -16.42 14.16 -5.31
C ARG A 84 -17.05 14.95 -6.44
N LEU A 85 -17.55 14.28 -7.48
CA LEU A 85 -18.19 14.89 -8.64
C LEU A 85 -19.73 15.00 -8.53
N GLY A 86 -20.31 14.63 -7.38
CA GLY A 86 -21.76 14.69 -7.16
C GLY A 86 -22.57 13.72 -8.03
N LYS A 87 -22.01 12.55 -8.36
CA LYS A 87 -22.63 11.54 -9.22
C LYS A 87 -23.23 10.40 -8.39
N ASP A 88 -24.28 10.69 -7.65
CA ASP A 88 -24.85 9.77 -6.64
C ASP A 88 -25.27 8.40 -7.18
N ALA A 89 -25.74 8.30 -8.41
CA ALA A 89 -26.14 7.03 -9.01
C ALA A 89 -24.90 6.14 -9.24
N ASP A 90 -23.83 6.70 -9.78
CA ASP A 90 -22.58 6.00 -10.04
C ASP A 90 -21.87 5.65 -8.72
N GLN A 91 -21.92 6.53 -7.72
CA GLN A 91 -21.38 6.24 -6.39
C GLN A 91 -22.01 4.97 -5.81
N ARG A 92 -23.35 4.87 -5.84
CA ARG A 92 -24.06 3.66 -5.37
C ARG A 92 -23.75 2.43 -6.21
N ARG A 93 -23.65 2.58 -7.54
CA ARG A 93 -23.31 1.49 -8.47
C ARG A 93 -21.94 0.92 -8.13
N PHE A 94 -20.90 1.75 -8.02
CA PHE A 94 -19.54 1.32 -7.77
C PHE A 94 -19.38 0.73 -6.36
N ARG A 95 -20.04 1.29 -5.36
CA ARG A 95 -20.12 0.71 -4.02
C ARG A 95 -20.73 -0.69 -4.07
N THR A 96 -21.85 -0.86 -4.77
CA THR A 96 -22.50 -2.17 -4.91
C THR A 96 -21.62 -3.18 -5.62
N PHE A 97 -20.92 -2.77 -6.67
CA PHE A 97 -19.96 -3.65 -7.37
C PHE A 97 -18.83 -4.07 -6.44
N TYR A 98 -18.21 -3.14 -5.71
CA TYR A 98 -17.18 -3.44 -4.70
C TYR A 98 -17.65 -4.48 -3.67
N GLU A 99 -18.81 -4.26 -3.07
CA GLU A 99 -19.39 -5.15 -2.05
C GLU A 99 -19.61 -6.57 -2.59
N ASN A 100 -20.05 -6.69 -3.83
CA ASN A 100 -20.26 -7.96 -4.49
C ASN A 100 -18.92 -8.65 -4.82
N VAL A 101 -17.91 -7.91 -5.28
CA VAL A 101 -16.57 -8.45 -5.49
C VAL A 101 -15.98 -8.91 -4.15
N LYS A 102 -16.07 -8.10 -3.09
CA LYS A 102 -15.60 -8.45 -1.75
C LYS A 102 -16.23 -9.74 -1.22
N ARG A 103 -17.55 -9.89 -1.41
CA ARG A 103 -18.26 -11.14 -1.04
C ARG A 103 -17.72 -12.33 -1.83
N SER A 104 -17.71 -12.23 -3.15
CA SER A 104 -17.21 -13.30 -4.03
C SER A 104 -15.75 -13.64 -3.78
N PHE A 105 -14.93 -12.64 -3.44
CA PHE A 105 -13.54 -12.86 -3.08
C PHE A 105 -13.42 -13.75 -1.82
N ASN A 106 -14.15 -13.44 -0.76
CA ASN A 106 -14.12 -14.26 0.46
C ASN A 106 -14.68 -15.68 0.24
N ASP A 107 -15.70 -15.83 -0.60
CA ASP A 107 -16.35 -17.12 -0.85
C ASP A 107 -15.50 -18.03 -1.77
N LEU A 108 -14.70 -17.46 -2.67
CA LEU A 108 -14.03 -18.19 -3.74
C LEU A 108 -12.49 -18.22 -3.63
N PHE A 109 -11.88 -17.24 -2.99
CA PHE A 109 -10.43 -17.11 -2.88
C PHE A 109 -9.90 -17.25 -1.44
N VAL A 110 -10.76 -17.44 -0.46
CA VAL A 110 -10.36 -17.59 0.94
C VAL A 110 -10.95 -18.87 1.51
N ASN A 111 -10.12 -19.75 2.05
CA ASN A 111 -10.59 -20.97 2.68
C ASN A 111 -11.03 -20.73 4.14
N GLU A 112 -11.55 -21.76 4.81
CA GLU A 112 -12.03 -21.67 6.20
C GLU A 112 -10.97 -21.26 7.23
N GLU A 113 -9.68 -21.49 6.90
CA GLU A 113 -8.53 -21.11 7.72
C GLU A 113 -8.05 -19.70 7.44
N GLY A 114 -8.71 -18.94 6.55
CA GLY A 114 -8.30 -17.59 6.13
C GLY A 114 -7.08 -17.56 5.20
N ARG A 115 -6.72 -18.70 4.60
CA ARG A 115 -5.65 -18.76 3.60
C ARG A 115 -6.18 -18.41 2.22
N THR A 116 -5.36 -17.73 1.44
CA THR A 116 -5.68 -17.45 0.05
C THR A 116 -5.65 -18.74 -0.77
N PHE A 117 -6.66 -18.88 -1.63
CA PHE A 117 -6.98 -20.08 -2.36
C PHE A 117 -7.25 -19.75 -3.83
N ALA A 118 -6.76 -20.56 -4.76
CA ALA A 118 -7.07 -20.42 -6.18
C ALA A 118 -8.11 -21.47 -6.58
N PRO A 119 -9.35 -21.06 -6.90
CA PRO A 119 -10.34 -21.96 -7.46
C PRO A 119 -9.91 -22.39 -8.86
N THR A 120 -10.49 -23.50 -9.35
CA THR A 120 -10.27 -23.91 -10.74
C THR A 120 -11.01 -22.97 -11.70
N VAL A 121 -10.50 -22.81 -12.91
CA VAL A 121 -11.17 -22.03 -13.97
C VAL A 121 -12.57 -22.59 -14.23
N GLU A 122 -12.68 -23.91 -14.33
CA GLU A 122 -13.95 -24.60 -14.56
C GLU A 122 -15.01 -24.28 -13.49
N SER A 123 -14.59 -24.19 -12.21
CA SER A 123 -15.52 -23.89 -11.11
C SER A 123 -16.12 -22.49 -11.16
N ILE A 124 -15.44 -21.54 -11.82
CA ILE A 124 -15.90 -20.15 -11.95
C ILE A 124 -16.57 -19.90 -13.29
N PHE A 125 -15.94 -20.32 -14.38
CA PHE A 125 -16.32 -19.95 -15.75
C PHE A 125 -17.02 -21.07 -16.52
N GLY A 126 -17.13 -22.29 -15.95
CA GLY A 126 -17.72 -23.47 -16.61
C GLY A 126 -16.73 -24.25 -17.47
N LYS A 127 -17.14 -25.50 -17.85
CA LYS A 127 -16.30 -26.47 -18.59
C LYS A 127 -15.88 -26.00 -19.97
N ASP A 128 -16.75 -25.27 -20.65
CA ASP A 128 -16.54 -24.83 -22.04
C ASP A 128 -15.91 -23.42 -22.14
N SER A 129 -15.42 -22.89 -21.03
CA SER A 129 -14.84 -21.57 -21.01
C SER A 129 -13.51 -21.51 -21.75
N GLN A 130 -13.51 -20.81 -22.89
CA GLN A 130 -12.31 -20.42 -23.62
C GLN A 130 -11.70 -19.13 -23.06
N VAL A 131 -11.83 -18.85 -21.77
CA VAL A 131 -11.19 -17.70 -21.14
C VAL A 131 -9.69 -17.86 -21.33
N GLY A 132 -9.11 -16.98 -22.15
CA GLY A 132 -7.78 -17.04 -22.72
C GLY A 132 -6.72 -17.47 -21.70
N MET A 133 -6.28 -18.69 -21.85
CA MET A 133 -5.23 -19.27 -21.04
C MET A 133 -3.91 -19.08 -21.77
N TRP A 134 -3.02 -18.31 -21.20
CA TRP A 134 -1.62 -18.48 -21.56
C TRP A 134 -1.19 -19.86 -21.10
N PRO A 135 -0.48 -20.63 -21.94
CA PRO A 135 0.01 -21.95 -21.56
C PRO A 135 0.75 -21.89 -20.20
N GLY A 136 0.33 -22.69 -19.25
CA GLY A 136 0.94 -22.77 -17.91
C GLY A 136 0.34 -21.89 -16.81
N THR A 137 -0.66 -21.05 -17.10
CA THR A 137 -1.26 -20.15 -16.08
C THR A 137 -2.58 -20.65 -15.48
N ALA A 138 -3.20 -21.66 -16.06
CA ALA A 138 -4.42 -22.27 -15.54
C ALA A 138 -4.10 -23.28 -14.44
N ALA A 139 -4.49 -23.00 -13.20
CA ALA A 139 -4.57 -24.04 -12.20
C ALA A 139 -5.70 -25.02 -12.60
N THR A 140 -5.33 -26.20 -13.03
CA THR A 140 -6.28 -27.30 -13.28
C THR A 140 -6.84 -27.85 -11.97
N GLU A 141 -6.16 -27.58 -10.85
CA GLU A 141 -6.55 -28.00 -9.51
C GLU A 141 -6.67 -26.79 -8.59
N ALA A 142 -7.68 -26.81 -7.74
CA ALA A 142 -7.84 -25.83 -6.68
C ALA A 142 -6.75 -26.02 -5.62
N LYS A 143 -6.05 -24.95 -5.24
CA LYS A 143 -4.92 -25.04 -4.28
C LYS A 143 -4.75 -23.80 -3.44
N ILE A 144 -4.10 -23.97 -2.29
CA ILE A 144 -3.62 -22.84 -1.46
C ILE A 144 -2.58 -22.06 -2.26
N VAL A 145 -2.75 -20.75 -2.35
CA VAL A 145 -1.79 -19.82 -2.99
C VAL A 145 -0.73 -19.40 -1.99
N GLY A 146 -1.11 -18.69 -0.95
CA GLY A 146 -0.28 -18.36 0.22
C GLY A 146 0.97 -17.53 -0.02
N THR A 147 1.10 -16.86 -1.18
CA THR A 147 2.23 -15.96 -1.48
C THR A 147 2.08 -14.62 -0.76
N GLN A 148 3.16 -13.86 -0.60
CA GLN A 148 3.09 -12.50 0.00
C GLN A 148 2.07 -11.63 -0.77
N THR A 149 2.13 -11.60 -2.09
CA THR A 149 1.23 -10.80 -2.95
C THR A 149 -0.22 -11.22 -2.82
N SER A 150 -0.51 -12.52 -2.65
CA SER A 150 -1.89 -13.01 -2.52
C SER A 150 -2.59 -12.53 -1.24
N TYR A 151 -1.83 -12.13 -0.23
CA TYR A 151 -2.37 -11.51 0.98
C TYR A 151 -2.30 -9.99 0.92
N VAL A 152 -1.15 -9.42 0.51
CA VAL A 152 -0.94 -7.98 0.63
C VAL A 152 -1.88 -7.16 -0.24
N VAL A 153 -2.10 -7.57 -1.50
CA VAL A 153 -2.97 -6.84 -2.42
C VAL A 153 -4.43 -6.79 -1.94
N PRO A 154 -5.05 -7.93 -1.57
CA PRO A 154 -6.42 -7.90 -1.02
C PRO A 154 -6.51 -7.23 0.36
N LEU A 155 -5.47 -7.26 1.18
CA LEU A 155 -5.44 -6.53 2.46
C LEU A 155 -5.44 -5.02 2.23
N GLN A 156 -4.63 -4.54 1.29
CA GLN A 156 -4.57 -3.12 0.92
C GLN A 156 -5.91 -2.60 0.39
N PHE A 157 -6.65 -3.42 -0.35
CA PHE A 157 -7.93 -3.05 -0.95
C PHE A 157 -9.14 -3.40 -0.06
N ASP A 158 -8.90 -3.75 1.20
CA ASP A 158 -9.91 -4.12 2.22
C ASP A 158 -10.88 -5.21 1.75
N LEU A 159 -10.39 -6.21 1.02
CA LEU A 159 -11.23 -7.29 0.48
C LEU A 159 -11.53 -8.39 1.49
N PHE A 160 -10.64 -8.66 2.44
CA PHE A 160 -10.96 -9.64 3.47
C PHE A 160 -12.10 -9.14 4.37
N ASN A 161 -13.05 -10.02 4.67
CA ASN A 161 -14.08 -9.72 5.65
C ASN A 161 -13.51 -9.68 7.08
N GLU A 162 -14.31 -9.23 8.04
CA GLU A 162 -13.93 -9.07 9.46
C GLU A 162 -13.32 -10.35 10.07
N LYS A 163 -13.87 -11.53 9.70
CA LYS A 163 -13.37 -12.83 10.17
C LYS A 163 -12.00 -13.15 9.58
N ASN A 164 -11.83 -12.91 8.28
CA ASN A 164 -10.66 -13.35 7.52
C ASN A 164 -9.48 -12.38 7.60
N LYS A 165 -9.72 -11.07 7.77
CA LYS A 165 -8.68 -10.03 7.81
C LYS A 165 -7.58 -10.32 8.85
N PRO A 166 -7.89 -10.63 10.14
CA PRO A 166 -6.85 -10.93 11.12
C PRO A 166 -6.12 -12.26 10.85
N LEU A 167 -6.75 -13.18 10.13
CA LEU A 167 -6.10 -14.43 9.70
C LEU A 167 -5.14 -14.16 8.55
N ALA A 168 -5.58 -13.40 7.54
CA ALA A 168 -4.78 -13.06 6.37
C ALA A 168 -3.49 -12.31 6.72
N ILE A 169 -3.57 -11.30 7.61
CA ILE A 169 -2.37 -10.57 8.04
C ILE A 169 -1.41 -11.48 8.82
N ARG A 170 -1.92 -12.39 9.64
CA ARG A 170 -1.08 -13.37 10.32
C ARG A 170 -0.38 -14.29 9.34
N HIS A 171 -1.09 -14.82 8.32
CA HIS A 171 -0.50 -15.66 7.29
C HIS A 171 0.54 -14.92 6.44
N LEU A 172 0.32 -13.63 6.15
CA LEU A 172 1.32 -12.78 5.51
C LEU A 172 2.60 -12.71 6.35
N VAL A 173 2.47 -12.40 7.64
CA VAL A 173 3.61 -12.30 8.58
C VAL A 173 4.32 -13.66 8.74
N GLU A 174 3.58 -14.77 8.81
CA GLU A 174 4.15 -16.12 8.85
C GLU A 174 4.94 -16.43 7.56
N ASN A 175 4.39 -16.07 6.39
CA ASN A 175 5.10 -16.23 5.11
C ASN A 175 6.41 -15.43 5.10
N ILE A 176 6.38 -14.15 5.49
CA ILE A 176 7.57 -13.30 5.56
C ILE A 176 8.63 -13.90 6.49
N LYS A 177 8.24 -14.38 7.67
CA LYS A 177 9.14 -15.05 8.62
C LYS A 177 9.73 -16.34 8.06
N LYS A 178 8.91 -17.14 7.36
CA LYS A 178 9.36 -18.38 6.69
C LYS A 178 10.43 -18.08 5.62
N HIS A 179 10.33 -16.94 4.96
CA HIS A 179 11.32 -16.46 3.99
C HIS A 179 12.46 -15.65 4.62
N ASN A 180 12.69 -15.77 5.94
CA ASN A 180 13.75 -15.05 6.65
C ASN A 180 13.70 -13.52 6.44
N TYR A 181 12.50 -12.94 6.38
CA TYR A 181 12.25 -11.51 6.11
C TYR A 181 12.82 -11.05 4.77
N THR A 182 12.72 -11.87 3.73
CA THR A 182 13.01 -11.49 2.34
C THR A 182 11.73 -11.34 1.53
N LEU A 183 11.84 -10.64 0.40
CA LEU A 183 10.72 -10.31 -0.48
C LEU A 183 10.46 -11.43 -1.47
N THR A 184 9.19 -11.80 -1.67
CA THR A 184 8.80 -12.69 -2.76
C THR A 184 7.89 -12.02 -3.77
N THR A 185 7.50 -10.75 -3.50
CA THR A 185 6.62 -9.93 -4.32
C THR A 185 7.29 -9.41 -5.60
N GLY A 186 6.48 -9.16 -6.61
CA GLY A 186 6.83 -8.42 -7.81
C GLY A 186 6.30 -6.98 -7.80
N PHE A 187 6.02 -6.44 -9.00
CA PHE A 187 5.69 -5.02 -9.18
C PHE A 187 4.37 -4.59 -8.55
N ILE A 188 3.36 -5.47 -8.47
CA ILE A 188 2.05 -5.11 -7.90
C ILE A 188 1.91 -5.43 -6.42
N GLY A 189 2.74 -6.33 -5.88
CA GLY A 189 2.73 -6.66 -4.45
C GLY A 189 3.66 -5.78 -3.63
N THR A 190 4.84 -5.45 -4.16
CA THR A 190 5.89 -4.70 -3.44
C THR A 190 5.44 -3.33 -2.94
N PRO A 191 4.70 -2.49 -3.70
CA PRO A 191 4.31 -1.16 -3.26
C PRO A 191 3.50 -1.15 -1.96
N TYR A 192 2.70 -2.16 -1.73
CA TYR A 192 1.77 -2.22 -0.61
C TYR A 192 2.28 -3.00 0.60
N LEU A 193 3.37 -3.77 0.46
CA LEU A 193 3.76 -4.74 1.48
C LEU A 193 4.05 -4.09 2.83
N ASN A 194 4.92 -3.10 2.86
CA ASN A 194 5.28 -2.40 4.09
C ASN A 194 4.14 -1.51 4.63
N LEU A 195 3.29 -0.95 3.72
CA LEU A 195 2.11 -0.17 4.12
C LEU A 195 1.15 -1.06 4.90
N VAL A 196 0.77 -2.21 4.33
CA VAL A 196 -0.14 -3.19 4.94
C VAL A 196 0.38 -3.68 6.29
N LEU A 197 1.67 -3.95 6.40
CA LEU A 197 2.26 -4.38 7.68
C LEU A 197 2.11 -3.28 8.74
N SER A 198 2.46 -2.04 8.41
CA SER A 198 2.39 -0.91 9.34
C SER A 198 0.95 -0.55 9.71
N ASP A 199 -0.01 -0.61 8.79
CA ASP A 199 -1.42 -0.36 9.06
C ASP A 199 -2.05 -1.40 9.98
N ASN A 200 -1.50 -2.61 10.00
CA ASN A 200 -1.95 -3.69 10.86
C ASN A 200 -1.07 -3.90 12.12
N GLY A 201 -0.19 -2.94 12.46
CA GLY A 201 0.59 -2.93 13.69
C GLY A 201 1.84 -3.83 13.69
N TYR A 202 2.32 -4.24 12.51
CA TYR A 202 3.53 -5.05 12.33
C TYR A 202 4.72 -4.19 11.86
N ASP A 203 4.90 -3.01 12.45
CA ASP A 203 6.00 -2.10 12.12
C ASP A 203 7.36 -2.77 12.29
N ASP A 204 7.53 -3.65 13.29
CA ASP A 204 8.75 -4.42 13.52
C ASP A 204 9.09 -5.35 12.35
N VAL A 205 8.08 -5.95 11.72
CA VAL A 205 8.25 -6.79 10.52
C VAL A 205 8.58 -5.94 9.30
N ALA A 206 7.90 -4.79 9.15
CA ALA A 206 8.14 -3.85 8.05
C ALA A 206 9.57 -3.32 8.08
N TYR A 207 10.08 -2.91 9.25
CA TYR A 207 11.47 -2.49 9.40
C TYR A 207 12.46 -3.62 9.12
N LYS A 208 12.22 -4.84 9.62
CA LYS A 208 13.09 -5.98 9.32
C LYS A 208 13.17 -6.33 7.84
N LEU A 209 12.05 -6.22 7.11
CA LEU A 209 12.04 -6.35 5.65
C LEU A 209 12.87 -5.26 4.98
N PHE A 210 12.68 -4.00 5.42
CA PHE A 210 13.38 -2.86 4.85
C PHE A 210 14.90 -2.91 5.10
N GLU A 211 15.31 -3.33 6.29
CA GLU A 211 16.73 -3.44 6.71
C GLU A 211 17.39 -4.77 6.27
N GLN A 212 16.65 -5.67 5.61
CA GLN A 212 17.18 -6.94 5.15
C GLN A 212 18.26 -6.73 4.07
N THR A 213 19.39 -7.42 4.24
CA THR A 213 20.54 -7.38 3.31
C THR A 213 20.69 -8.63 2.47
N ALA A 214 20.06 -9.75 2.87
CA ALA A 214 20.07 -10.99 2.11
C ALA A 214 19.17 -10.88 0.87
N TYR A 215 19.54 -11.56 -0.20
CA TYR A 215 18.72 -11.68 -1.41
C TYR A 215 17.43 -12.51 -1.15
N PRO A 216 16.27 -12.08 -1.64
CA PRO A 216 15.91 -10.81 -2.30
C PRO A 216 15.52 -9.72 -1.28
N SER A 217 16.09 -8.54 -1.40
CA SER A 217 15.79 -7.38 -0.54
C SER A 217 16.20 -6.06 -1.22
N TRP A 218 15.76 -4.90 -0.70
CA TRP A 218 16.17 -3.59 -1.21
C TRP A 218 17.65 -3.28 -0.96
N LEU A 219 18.23 -3.74 0.16
CA LEU A 219 19.62 -3.45 0.49
C LEU A 219 20.62 -4.43 -0.16
N TYR A 220 20.17 -5.58 -0.66
CA TYR A 220 21.05 -6.50 -1.39
C TYR A 220 21.72 -5.81 -2.59
N PRO A 221 21.00 -5.16 -3.53
CA PRO A 221 21.61 -4.39 -4.62
C PRO A 221 22.58 -3.31 -4.14
N VAL A 222 22.24 -2.60 -3.07
CA VAL A 222 23.10 -1.55 -2.48
C VAL A 222 24.45 -2.13 -2.04
N LEU A 223 24.47 -3.30 -1.40
CA LEU A 223 25.69 -3.99 -1.02
C LEU A 223 26.49 -4.53 -2.22
N GLN A 224 25.85 -4.66 -3.39
CA GLN A 224 26.52 -4.98 -4.65
C GLN A 224 27.00 -3.72 -5.42
N GLY A 225 26.90 -2.54 -4.80
CA GLY A 225 27.34 -1.26 -5.39
C GLY A 225 26.28 -0.56 -6.25
N ALA A 226 25.01 -0.95 -6.17
CA ALA A 226 23.95 -0.28 -6.89
C ALA A 226 23.76 1.18 -6.41
N THR A 227 23.60 2.08 -7.36
CA THR A 227 23.28 3.51 -7.13
C THR A 227 21.88 3.87 -7.61
N THR A 228 21.17 2.92 -8.18
CA THR A 228 19.83 3.04 -8.77
C THR A 228 19.00 1.83 -8.39
N ILE A 229 17.68 1.93 -8.48
CA ILE A 229 16.77 0.79 -8.30
C ILE A 229 16.85 -0.11 -9.53
N TRP A 230 17.02 -1.40 -9.31
CA TRP A 230 17.06 -2.41 -10.37
C TRP A 230 15.65 -2.89 -10.71
N GLU A 231 15.46 -3.31 -11.98
CA GLU A 231 14.20 -3.86 -12.47
C GLU A 231 13.80 -5.17 -11.79
N ARG A 232 14.81 -6.01 -11.52
CA ARG A 232 14.59 -7.36 -10.98
C ARG A 232 15.34 -7.52 -9.67
N TRP A 233 14.80 -8.30 -8.73
CA TRP A 233 15.53 -8.69 -7.54
C TRP A 233 16.85 -9.39 -7.88
N ASN A 234 16.84 -10.20 -8.96
CA ASN A 234 17.99 -10.94 -9.48
C ASN A 234 18.65 -10.29 -10.70
N SER A 235 18.59 -8.96 -10.83
CA SER A 235 19.32 -8.27 -11.91
C SER A 235 20.80 -8.60 -11.90
N TYR A 236 21.37 -8.76 -10.70
CA TYR A 236 22.68 -9.34 -10.47
C TYR A 236 22.66 -10.15 -9.17
N THR A 237 23.30 -11.33 -9.17
CA THR A 237 23.53 -12.11 -7.96
C THR A 237 24.96 -12.60 -7.90
N LEU A 238 25.50 -12.77 -6.68
CA LEU A 238 26.86 -13.32 -6.48
C LEU A 238 27.03 -14.73 -7.03
N VAL A 239 25.93 -15.51 -7.09
CA VAL A 239 25.96 -16.90 -7.55
C VAL A 239 25.85 -17.01 -9.07
N ASN A 240 24.94 -16.24 -9.68
CA ASN A 240 24.59 -16.40 -11.10
C ASN A 240 25.12 -15.25 -11.99
N GLY A 241 25.74 -14.22 -11.40
CA GLY A 241 26.16 -13.02 -12.14
C GLY A 241 24.96 -12.18 -12.58
N PHE A 242 25.07 -11.57 -13.77
CA PHE A 242 24.03 -10.75 -14.36
C PHE A 242 22.82 -11.56 -14.80
N GLY A 243 21.63 -10.99 -14.66
CA GLY A 243 20.36 -11.54 -15.14
C GLY A 243 20.26 -11.55 -16.68
N PRO A 244 19.10 -11.93 -17.25
CA PRO A 244 18.92 -12.07 -18.68
C PRO A 244 19.15 -10.73 -19.40
N VAL A 245 19.85 -10.77 -20.55
CA VAL A 245 20.29 -9.58 -21.30
C VAL A 245 19.12 -8.84 -21.97
N ASP A 246 18.11 -9.57 -22.35
CA ASP A 246 16.93 -9.08 -23.09
C ASP A 246 15.94 -8.27 -22.24
N MET A 247 15.97 -8.47 -20.91
CA MET A 247 15.09 -7.76 -19.99
C MET A 247 15.73 -7.66 -18.59
N ASN A 248 16.61 -6.69 -18.42
CA ASN A 248 17.32 -6.48 -17.16
C ASN A 248 17.86 -5.04 -17.06
N SER A 249 16.97 -4.11 -16.69
CA SER A 249 17.37 -2.73 -16.48
C SER A 249 17.96 -2.53 -15.07
N PHE A 250 19.06 -1.80 -15.01
CA PHE A 250 19.67 -1.35 -13.75
C PHE A 250 19.18 0.05 -13.32
N ASN A 251 18.21 0.62 -14.01
CA ASN A 251 17.56 1.88 -13.68
C ASN A 251 16.05 1.78 -13.95
N HIS A 252 15.31 1.29 -12.96
CA HIS A 252 13.88 1.04 -13.06
C HIS A 252 13.16 1.47 -11.78
N TYR A 253 12.02 2.16 -11.89
CA TYR A 253 11.37 2.81 -10.75
C TYR A 253 10.59 1.85 -9.82
N SER A 254 10.10 0.70 -10.30
CA SER A 254 9.03 -0.07 -9.64
C SER A 254 9.30 -0.41 -8.18
N TYR A 255 10.44 -0.99 -7.86
CA TYR A 255 10.77 -1.34 -6.47
C TYR A 255 11.15 -0.14 -5.61
N GLY A 256 11.36 1.04 -6.23
CA GLY A 256 11.49 2.33 -5.54
C GLY A 256 10.20 2.81 -4.88
N ALA A 257 9.06 2.15 -5.12
CA ALA A 257 7.79 2.40 -4.42
C ALA A 257 7.90 2.29 -2.90
N ILE A 258 8.95 1.67 -2.36
CA ILE A 258 9.25 1.66 -0.91
C ILE A 258 9.40 3.06 -0.33
N GLU A 259 9.73 4.08 -1.14
CA GLU A 259 9.83 5.47 -0.72
C GLU A 259 8.50 5.99 -0.13
N GLU A 260 7.35 5.54 -0.63
CA GLU A 260 6.06 5.89 -0.04
C GLU A 260 5.99 5.48 1.44
N TRP A 261 6.44 4.27 1.77
CA TRP A 261 6.50 3.82 3.16
C TRP A 261 7.51 4.63 3.99
N MET A 262 8.65 4.99 3.41
CA MET A 262 9.64 5.82 4.10
C MET A 262 9.07 7.19 4.46
N ILE A 263 8.33 7.84 3.56
CA ILE A 263 7.73 9.17 3.80
C ILE A 263 6.47 9.04 4.66
N ALA A 264 5.55 8.17 4.30
CA ALA A 264 4.24 8.11 4.94
C ALA A 264 4.27 7.45 6.33
N TYR A 265 5.21 6.54 6.58
CA TYR A 265 5.26 5.79 7.84
C TYR A 265 6.50 6.08 8.67
N THR A 266 7.72 5.99 8.12
CA THR A 266 8.91 6.25 8.95
C THR A 266 9.03 7.71 9.37
N LEU A 267 8.79 8.65 8.45
CA LEU A 267 8.63 10.07 8.74
C LEU A 267 7.22 10.40 9.26
N GLY A 268 6.22 9.64 8.81
CA GLY A 268 4.84 9.82 9.19
C GLY A 268 4.12 10.95 8.47
N ILE A 269 4.60 11.43 7.32
CA ILE A 269 3.95 12.49 6.54
C ILE A 269 2.91 11.84 5.62
N GLN A 270 1.62 11.97 5.97
CA GLN A 270 0.51 11.38 5.24
C GLN A 270 -0.49 12.44 4.76
N ARG A 271 -1.18 12.11 3.68
CA ARG A 271 -2.31 12.90 3.17
C ARG A 271 -3.56 12.63 4.00
N ASP A 272 -4.42 13.62 4.11
CA ASP A 272 -5.81 13.43 4.48
C ASP A 272 -6.63 13.27 3.19
N GLU A 273 -7.20 12.10 2.94
CA GLU A 273 -7.95 11.80 1.73
C GLU A 273 -9.24 12.64 1.60
N GLU A 274 -9.80 13.10 2.72
CA GLU A 274 -10.97 13.99 2.72
C GLU A 274 -10.57 15.45 2.44
N GLN A 275 -9.32 15.82 2.73
CA GLN A 275 -8.74 17.14 2.49
C GLN A 275 -7.40 17.02 1.73
N PRO A 276 -7.43 16.64 0.44
CA PRO A 276 -6.26 16.29 -0.34
C PRO A 276 -5.24 17.43 -0.48
N ALA A 277 -4.11 17.16 -1.11
CA ALA A 277 -3.01 18.08 -1.38
C ALA A 277 -2.26 18.60 -0.14
N TYR A 278 -2.36 17.92 1.01
CA TYR A 278 -1.70 18.34 2.26
C TYR A 278 -2.18 19.70 2.81
N LYS A 279 -3.43 20.09 2.50
CA LYS A 279 -4.07 21.22 3.16
C LYS A 279 -4.29 20.94 4.65
N HIS A 280 -4.68 19.72 4.96
CA HIS A 280 -4.64 19.11 6.28
C HIS A 280 -3.68 17.92 6.24
N ILE A 281 -2.71 17.91 7.13
CA ILE A 281 -1.60 16.94 7.13
C ILE A 281 -1.84 15.94 8.26
N ILE A 282 -1.67 14.66 8.00
CA ILE A 282 -1.60 13.65 9.05
C ILE A 282 -0.12 13.37 9.32
N LEU A 283 0.31 13.57 10.57
CA LEU A 283 1.64 13.22 11.04
C LEU A 283 1.54 12.01 11.98
N GLN A 284 2.10 10.88 11.54
CA GLN A 284 2.03 9.64 12.32
C GLN A 284 3.31 8.81 12.16
N PRO A 285 4.45 9.25 12.74
CA PRO A 285 5.70 8.53 12.59
C PRO A 285 5.65 7.14 13.24
N ARG A 286 6.19 6.16 12.56
CA ARG A 286 6.43 4.81 13.07
C ARG A 286 7.88 4.70 13.50
N ILE A 287 8.12 4.86 14.78
CA ILE A 287 9.47 4.84 15.35
C ILE A 287 9.91 3.39 15.53
N GLY A 288 11.02 2.99 14.90
CA GLY A 288 11.46 1.60 14.94
C GLY A 288 12.72 1.30 14.14
N GLY A 289 12.93 0.01 13.85
CA GLY A 289 14.13 -0.47 13.19
C GLY A 289 15.40 -0.31 14.03
N THR A 290 16.54 -0.34 13.37
CA THR A 290 17.86 -0.08 13.99
C THR A 290 18.28 1.39 13.91
N PHE A 291 17.41 2.27 13.44
CA PHE A 291 17.69 3.69 13.26
C PHE A 291 17.75 4.43 14.60
N SER A 292 18.79 5.23 14.78
CA SER A 292 18.89 6.18 15.90
C SER A 292 18.13 7.48 15.62
N PHE A 293 17.92 7.84 14.37
CA PHE A 293 17.09 8.96 13.92
C PHE A 293 16.63 8.76 12.48
N ILE A 294 15.50 9.40 12.15
CA ILE A 294 15.03 9.62 10.78
C ILE A 294 14.60 11.07 10.67
N ARG A 295 15.01 11.77 9.62
CA ARG A 295 14.60 13.14 9.29
C ARG A 295 14.41 13.29 7.80
N GLY A 296 13.38 14.02 7.41
CA GLY A 296 13.11 14.29 6.02
C GLY A 296 12.02 15.34 5.83
N HIS A 297 11.70 15.59 4.60
CA HIS A 297 10.68 16.57 4.23
C HIS A 297 9.92 16.11 2.98
N TYR A 298 8.76 16.72 2.79
CA TYR A 298 7.95 16.63 1.59
C TYR A 298 7.58 18.05 1.12
N ASP A 299 7.90 18.39 -0.13
CA ASP A 299 7.56 19.69 -0.72
C ASP A 299 6.15 19.61 -1.33
N SER A 300 5.14 20.01 -0.57
CA SER A 300 3.74 20.05 -1.00
C SER A 300 3.41 21.32 -1.78
N ALA A 301 2.22 21.35 -2.40
CA ALA A 301 1.71 22.57 -3.05
C ALA A 301 1.55 23.76 -2.09
N TYR A 302 1.47 23.51 -0.78
CA TYR A 302 1.36 24.55 0.25
C TYR A 302 2.69 24.91 0.91
N GLY A 303 3.79 24.27 0.53
CA GLY A 303 5.11 24.45 1.07
C GLY A 303 5.70 23.21 1.71
N ARG A 304 6.88 23.35 2.27
CA ARG A 304 7.66 22.25 2.84
C ARG A 304 7.07 21.77 4.16
N ILE A 305 6.81 20.48 4.24
CA ILE A 305 6.45 19.75 5.46
C ILE A 305 7.71 19.04 5.93
N GLU A 306 8.14 19.26 7.16
CA GLU A 306 9.27 18.53 7.74
C GLU A 306 8.79 17.64 8.86
N SER A 307 9.39 16.47 8.99
CA SER A 307 9.13 15.52 10.06
C SER A 307 10.38 14.74 10.37
N GLY A 308 10.58 14.44 11.66
CA GLY A 308 11.71 13.61 12.06
C GLY A 308 11.64 13.24 13.53
N TRP A 309 12.37 12.18 13.85
CA TRP A 309 12.51 11.72 15.21
C TRP A 309 13.95 11.27 15.49
N GLN A 310 14.32 11.29 16.77
CA GLN A 310 15.63 10.89 17.24
C GLN A 310 15.50 10.18 18.58
N ILE A 311 16.05 8.97 18.68
CA ILE A 311 16.10 8.18 19.91
C ILE A 311 16.99 8.86 20.94
N GLN A 312 16.57 8.87 22.19
CA GLN A 312 17.28 9.40 23.35
C GLN A 312 17.56 8.28 24.35
N LYS A 313 18.35 8.56 25.40
CA LYS A 313 18.56 7.62 26.51
C LYS A 313 17.25 7.16 27.15
N LYS A 314 16.25 8.04 27.16
CA LYS A 314 14.87 7.76 27.57
C LYS A 314 13.94 8.31 26.50
N GLY A 315 13.19 7.43 25.82
CA GLY A 315 12.23 7.81 24.81
C GLY A 315 12.85 8.41 23.53
N TYR A 316 12.26 9.46 23.00
CA TYR A 316 12.68 10.08 21.75
C TYR A 316 12.29 11.56 21.68
N ILE A 317 12.92 12.30 20.76
CA ILE A 317 12.52 13.64 20.35
C ILE A 317 11.83 13.52 18.98
N TYR A 318 10.73 14.23 18.82
CA TYR A 318 10.04 14.42 17.55
C TYR A 318 10.08 15.90 17.15
N GLU A 319 10.37 16.17 15.88
CA GLU A 319 10.42 17.51 15.29
C GLU A 319 9.54 17.55 14.03
N ALA A 320 8.78 18.64 13.85
CA ALA A 320 7.98 18.87 12.66
C ALA A 320 7.89 20.34 12.30
N THR A 321 7.79 20.64 11.01
CA THR A 321 7.47 21.96 10.47
C THR A 321 6.21 21.86 9.60
N ILE A 322 5.20 22.67 9.94
CA ILE A 322 3.92 22.76 9.24
C ILE A 322 3.89 24.06 8.45
N PRO A 323 3.76 24.01 7.11
CA PRO A 323 3.81 25.20 6.27
C PRO A 323 2.65 26.17 6.54
N ALA A 324 2.82 27.42 6.12
CA ALA A 324 1.82 28.48 6.30
C ALA A 324 0.47 28.11 5.69
N ASN A 325 -0.62 28.53 6.34
CA ASN A 325 -2.01 28.27 5.90
C ASN A 325 -2.41 26.81 5.80
N THR A 326 -1.72 25.91 6.49
CA THR A 326 -2.07 24.50 6.64
C THR A 326 -2.25 24.12 8.10
N THR A 327 -2.81 22.96 8.35
CA THR A 327 -2.98 22.38 9.68
C THR A 327 -2.51 20.94 9.67
N ALA A 328 -2.20 20.41 10.85
CA ALA A 328 -1.91 18.98 10.97
C ALA A 328 -2.61 18.36 12.18
N ILE A 329 -2.84 17.05 12.09
CA ILE A 329 -3.10 16.18 13.22
C ILE A 329 -1.90 15.27 13.44
N LEU A 330 -1.37 15.27 14.66
CA LEU A 330 -0.16 14.51 15.01
C LEU A 330 -0.51 13.39 15.97
N TYR A 331 -0.09 12.18 15.63
CA TYR A 331 -0.21 10.97 16.45
C TYR A 331 1.17 10.51 16.90
N LEU A 332 1.54 10.79 18.14
CA LEU A 332 2.84 10.37 18.70
C LEU A 332 2.69 9.11 19.55
N PRO A 333 3.48 8.04 19.30
CA PRO A 333 3.56 6.91 20.20
C PRO A 333 3.94 7.37 21.61
N ALA A 334 3.00 7.27 22.56
CA ALA A 334 3.20 7.73 23.94
C ALA A 334 2.32 6.95 24.90
N LYS A 335 2.88 6.55 26.04
CA LYS A 335 2.14 5.77 27.07
C LYS A 335 1.05 6.57 27.76
N SER A 336 1.24 7.88 27.89
CA SER A 336 0.32 8.82 28.55
C SER A 336 0.65 10.25 28.16
N GLU A 337 -0.26 11.18 28.41
CA GLU A 337 -0.01 12.62 28.27
C GLU A 337 1.21 13.06 29.10
N LYS A 338 1.38 12.52 30.30
CA LYS A 338 2.49 12.88 31.21
C LYS A 338 3.88 12.49 30.68
N SER A 339 3.94 11.53 29.72
CA SER A 339 5.19 11.14 29.07
C SER A 339 5.60 12.10 27.93
N VAL A 340 4.76 13.10 27.61
CA VAL A 340 5.01 14.04 26.52
C VAL A 340 5.32 15.41 27.10
N ARG A 341 6.45 15.98 26.69
CA ARG A 341 6.91 17.32 27.11
C ARG A 341 7.19 18.18 25.89
N MET A 342 6.66 19.39 25.91
CA MET A 342 6.89 20.38 24.86
C MET A 342 7.92 21.41 25.33
N GLU A 343 8.68 21.96 24.41
CA GLU A 343 9.52 23.13 24.70
C GLU A 343 8.63 24.33 25.03
N LYS A 344 9.11 25.20 25.95
CA LYS A 344 8.37 26.41 26.35
C LYS A 344 8.23 27.36 25.14
N GLY A 345 7.06 28.01 25.03
CA GLY A 345 6.82 29.06 24.04
C GLY A 345 6.35 28.53 22.68
N GLN A 346 6.05 27.23 22.53
CA GLN A 346 5.40 26.72 21.30
C GLN A 346 3.92 27.08 21.34
N GLU A 347 3.49 27.86 20.35
CA GLU A 347 2.10 28.22 20.12
C GLU A 347 1.50 27.34 19.02
N GLY A 348 0.17 27.29 18.90
CA GLY A 348 -0.51 26.56 17.82
C GLY A 348 -0.57 25.03 17.97
N ILE A 349 -0.20 24.49 19.14
CA ILE A 349 -0.32 23.08 19.48
C ILE A 349 -1.38 22.86 20.56
N THR A 350 -2.31 21.94 20.33
CA THR A 350 -3.40 21.62 21.25
C THR A 350 -3.53 20.11 21.40
N LEU A 351 -3.45 19.62 22.64
CA LEU A 351 -3.74 18.20 22.93
C LEU A 351 -5.22 17.90 22.69
N VAL A 352 -5.48 16.85 21.92
CA VAL A 352 -6.82 16.29 21.69
C VAL A 352 -7.13 15.19 22.72
N GLY A 353 -6.13 14.37 23.06
CA GLY A 353 -6.25 13.28 24.01
C GLY A 353 -5.19 12.19 23.80
N VAL A 354 -5.33 11.09 24.52
CA VAL A 354 -4.52 9.89 24.34
C VAL A 354 -5.46 8.75 23.93
N LYS A 355 -5.16 8.13 22.79
CA LYS A 355 -5.94 7.04 22.21
C LYS A 355 -5.01 5.98 21.63
N ASP A 356 -5.28 4.71 21.91
CA ASP A 356 -4.57 3.56 21.35
C ASP A 356 -3.02 3.65 21.47
N GLY A 357 -2.54 4.11 22.64
CA GLY A 357 -1.10 4.25 22.89
C GLY A 357 -0.44 5.44 22.16
N LYS A 358 -1.23 6.40 21.68
CA LYS A 358 -0.76 7.60 20.99
C LYS A 358 -1.34 8.86 21.65
N ALA A 359 -0.48 9.83 21.89
CA ALA A 359 -0.89 11.20 22.20
C ALA A 359 -1.24 11.93 20.91
N VAL A 360 -2.43 12.53 20.86
CA VAL A 360 -2.99 13.15 19.65
C VAL A 360 -3.03 14.66 19.83
N TYR A 361 -2.43 15.39 18.88
CA TYR A 361 -2.35 16.86 18.90
C TYR A 361 -2.88 17.45 17.61
N ARG A 362 -3.53 18.60 17.70
CA ARG A 362 -3.75 19.49 16.56
C ARG A 362 -2.61 20.50 16.50
N LEU A 363 -2.07 20.70 15.29
CA LEU A 363 -0.99 21.64 15.01
C LEU A 363 -1.47 22.68 14.00
N GLY A 364 -1.19 23.94 14.27
CA GLY A 364 -1.23 25.01 13.28
C GLY A 364 0.07 25.08 12.48
N SER A 365 0.22 26.15 11.67
CA SER A 365 1.49 26.45 10.99
C SER A 365 2.56 26.80 12.01
N GLY A 366 3.78 26.29 11.81
CA GLY A 366 4.90 26.53 12.73
C GLY A 366 5.86 25.35 12.83
N SER A 367 6.90 25.50 13.66
CA SER A 367 7.86 24.43 13.94
C SER A 367 7.70 23.97 15.38
N TYR A 368 7.75 22.68 15.57
CA TYR A 368 7.46 22.00 16.82
C TYR A 368 8.58 21.04 17.20
N ARG A 369 8.91 21.01 18.50
CA ARG A 369 9.85 20.06 19.09
C ARG A 369 9.24 19.45 20.35
N ILE A 370 9.07 18.16 20.35
CA ILE A 370 8.33 17.41 21.36
C ILE A 370 9.22 16.28 21.89
N CYS A 371 9.40 16.21 23.21
CA CYS A 371 10.10 15.12 23.86
C CYS A 371 9.09 14.11 24.40
N VAL A 372 9.32 12.81 24.14
CA VAL A 372 8.50 11.71 24.63
C VAL A 372 9.38 10.76 25.43
N ASP A 373 8.98 10.51 26.70
CA ASP A 373 9.71 9.67 27.67
C ASP A 373 9.19 8.23 27.72
#